data_a0dd203278defde1506b53348dc6dcef
#
_entry.id   a0dd203278defde1506b53348dc6dcef
#
_cell.length_a   1.000
_cell.length_b   1.000
_cell.length_c   1.000
_cell.angle_alpha   90.00
_cell.angle_beta   90.00
_cell.angle_gamma   90.00
#
_symmetry.space_group_name_H-M   'P 1'
#
loop_
_entity.id
_entity.type
_entity.pdbx_description
1 polymer ?
#
loop_
_entity_poly.entity_id
_entity_poly.type
_entity_poly.pdbx_seq_one_letter_code
_entity_poly.pdbx_strand_id
1 'polypeptide(L)'
;MAQATTRVNVNRLFADTLETHSPNANPANLRIQAGVLLLFLISLFSSGCSKKQDDLLLINDAMPSESSLVVVPEKDAVPDQVAAMIPEQERSSEKTFDVVTVAATTTALPDRGPDVAALIEAAARKTNGPVFESWRNPKLVLVITGELNGYIEPCGCTGKENQKGGLSRRQNLLRSITQCGWPLISFDLGGQVRRFGRQSEIKFQSVADGLRAMGYAAVGFGPDDLRLPAEEVVAAVASVGNQPTPFVCANVGLLGLDAKITPRYRVVEMSGMRIGVTSVLGDSFIKDIHNDAVEIIPAAEAIATVSESLQKANCTHQILLSWATPEESRALAARFPQFDIVVTAGGADEPPAQLPLLPGGRSRLVELGHKGMFAVAIGFFDDANNPVQTQRIPLDARWGESRDMIRLLGTYQSQLERLGLAGLGLTPVNHPTGRRFAGSTSCTECHSDEHAKWIETSHSSALKTLQELSPRRDSDPECLSCHVIGWAPQRYVPYEGGFMGMKSTPHLAHNGCENCHGPAAAHAAVERGEVRASDAEQERLRSELILEINTPEGRTKATNNCLECHDLDNSPQFDFDTYWPQVEHSKEKSTTTPTTP
;
A
#
# COMPACT_ATOMS: atom_id res chain seq x y z
N MET A 1 -12.05 -23.14 10.02
CA MET A 1 -13.48 -22.95 9.74
C MET A 1 -13.66 -21.52 9.27
N ALA A 2 -13.66 -21.31 7.97
CA ALA A 2 -13.87 -20.00 7.36
C ALA A 2 -15.37 -19.70 7.34
N GLN A 3 -15.79 -18.63 8.01
CA GLN A 3 -17.14 -18.11 7.88
C GLN A 3 -17.20 -17.31 6.57
N ALA A 4 -17.92 -17.86 5.61
CA ALA A 4 -18.32 -17.12 4.43
C ALA A 4 -19.33 -16.03 4.85
N THR A 5 -18.93 -14.77 4.80
CA THR A 5 -19.82 -13.63 4.99
C THR A 5 -20.56 -13.38 3.67
N THR A 6 -21.75 -13.93 3.57
CA THR A 6 -22.70 -13.57 2.49
C THR A 6 -23.14 -12.14 2.74
N ARG A 7 -22.67 -11.18 1.97
CA ARG A 7 -23.21 -9.81 1.93
C ARG A 7 -24.61 -9.86 1.32
N VAL A 8 -25.62 -9.86 2.17
CA VAL A 8 -27.02 -9.63 1.73
C VAL A 8 -27.14 -8.14 1.41
N ASN A 9 -27.50 -7.83 0.17
CA ASN A 9 -27.70 -6.46 -0.27
C ASN A 9 -29.03 -5.94 0.29
N VAL A 10 -28.99 -5.25 1.40
CA VAL A 10 -30.14 -4.75 2.18
C VAL A 10 -30.99 -3.75 1.35
N ASN A 11 -30.41 -3.12 0.34
CA ASN A 11 -31.13 -2.15 -0.49
C ASN A 11 -32.16 -2.79 -1.43
N ARG A 12 -32.09 -4.08 -1.72
CA ARG A 12 -33.06 -4.77 -2.55
C ARG A 12 -34.29 -5.23 -1.78
N LEU A 13 -34.14 -5.46 -0.50
CA LEU A 13 -35.28 -5.83 0.40
C LEU A 13 -36.19 -4.64 0.74
N PHE A 14 -35.67 -3.40 0.65
CA PHE A 14 -36.45 -2.20 0.92
C PHE A 14 -37.25 -1.70 -0.30
N ALA A 15 -36.84 -2.03 -1.51
CA ALA A 15 -37.54 -1.63 -2.72
C ALA A 15 -38.87 -2.42 -2.92
N ASP A 16 -38.85 -3.72 -2.59
CA ASP A 16 -39.99 -4.59 -2.81
C ASP A 16 -41.12 -4.45 -1.75
N THR A 17 -40.85 -3.74 -0.64
CA THR A 17 -41.83 -3.52 0.44
C THR A 17 -42.60 -2.18 0.32
N LEU A 18 -42.19 -1.30 -0.57
CA LEU A 18 -42.83 0.03 -0.71
C LEU A 18 -43.91 0.13 -1.82
N GLU A 19 -44.03 -0.90 -2.65
CA GLU A 19 -45.04 -0.88 -3.76
C GLU A 19 -46.43 -1.39 -3.40
N THR A 20 -46.70 -1.76 -2.14
CA THR A 20 -48.04 -2.34 -1.78
C THR A 20 -48.83 -1.57 -0.73
N HIS A 21 -48.57 -0.30 -0.46
CA HIS A 21 -49.39 0.47 0.50
C HIS A 21 -50.00 1.74 -0.07
N SER A 22 -51.35 1.77 -0.01
CA SER A 22 -52.28 2.84 -0.26
C SER A 22 -51.98 4.14 0.51
N PRO A 23 -52.27 5.34 0.00
CA PRO A 23 -51.80 6.64 0.50
C PRO A 23 -52.53 7.21 1.73
N ASN A 24 -52.87 6.39 2.74
CA ASN A 24 -53.57 6.89 3.94
C ASN A 24 -53.12 6.18 5.23
N ALA A 25 -51.84 6.16 5.53
CA ALA A 25 -51.36 5.64 6.82
C ALA A 25 -50.73 6.76 7.67
N ASN A 26 -51.22 6.90 8.90
CA ASN A 26 -50.81 7.87 9.90
C ASN A 26 -49.35 7.61 10.37
N PRO A 27 -48.46 8.62 10.37
CA PRO A 27 -47.03 8.46 10.70
C PRO A 27 -46.72 7.96 12.13
N ALA A 28 -47.71 7.98 13.04
CA ALA A 28 -47.51 7.46 14.40
C ALA A 28 -47.40 5.92 14.49
N ASN A 29 -48.00 5.19 13.55
CA ASN A 29 -47.96 3.71 13.55
C ASN A 29 -46.66 3.12 12.97
N LEU A 30 -45.93 3.90 12.20
CA LEU A 30 -44.67 3.44 11.59
C LEU A 30 -43.54 3.33 12.61
N ARG A 31 -43.53 4.17 13.67
CA ARG A 31 -42.51 4.15 14.73
C ARG A 31 -42.65 2.97 15.69
N ILE A 32 -43.85 2.45 15.86
CA ILE A 32 -44.09 1.29 16.76
C ILE A 32 -43.67 -0.01 16.06
N GLN A 33 -43.90 -0.14 14.74
CA GLN A 33 -43.46 -1.33 14.00
C GLN A 33 -41.94 -1.43 13.82
N ALA A 34 -41.24 -0.32 13.69
CA ALA A 34 -39.78 -0.31 13.63
C ALA A 34 -39.13 -0.68 14.98
N GLY A 35 -39.74 -0.27 16.12
CA GLY A 35 -39.28 -0.62 17.46
C GLY A 35 -39.45 -2.12 17.79
N VAL A 36 -40.50 -2.74 17.35
CA VAL A 36 -40.74 -4.17 17.59
C VAL A 36 -39.83 -5.05 16.74
N LEU A 37 -39.48 -4.64 15.54
CA LEU A 37 -38.52 -5.38 14.68
C LEU A 37 -37.09 -5.31 15.21
N LEU A 38 -36.69 -4.16 15.81
CA LEU A 38 -35.36 -4.00 16.42
C LEU A 38 -35.20 -4.83 17.70
N LEU A 39 -36.27 -4.96 18.51
CA LEU A 39 -36.27 -5.80 19.72
C LEU A 39 -36.23 -7.30 19.39
N PHE A 40 -36.82 -7.73 18.27
CA PHE A 40 -36.77 -9.13 17.83
C PHE A 40 -35.36 -9.53 17.31
N LEU A 41 -34.64 -8.62 16.67
CA LEU A 41 -33.26 -8.86 16.22
C LEU A 41 -32.26 -8.91 17.37
N ILE A 42 -32.45 -8.13 18.44
CA ILE A 42 -31.60 -8.16 19.65
C ILE A 42 -31.83 -9.44 20.46
N SER A 43 -33.06 -9.99 20.45
CA SER A 43 -33.38 -11.24 21.15
C SER A 43 -32.80 -12.51 20.51
N LEU A 44 -32.46 -12.46 19.20
CA LEU A 44 -31.85 -13.60 18.49
C LEU A 44 -30.32 -13.70 18.67
N PHE A 45 -29.67 -12.65 19.16
CA PHE A 45 -28.20 -12.63 19.39
C PHE A 45 -27.79 -12.90 20.85
N SER A 46 -28.73 -13.04 21.80
CA SER A 46 -28.43 -13.23 23.23
C SER A 46 -28.55 -14.69 23.75
N SER A 47 -28.75 -15.67 22.85
CA SER A 47 -28.91 -17.08 23.27
C SER A 47 -27.80 -17.96 22.73
N GLY A 48 -26.57 -17.78 23.24
CA GLY A 48 -25.46 -18.61 22.80
C GLY A 48 -24.16 -18.40 23.55
N CYS A 49 -24.19 -18.39 24.87
CA CYS A 49 -23.00 -18.68 25.69
C CYS A 49 -23.41 -19.03 27.12
N SER A 50 -23.47 -20.32 27.44
CA SER A 50 -23.39 -20.77 28.82
C SER A 50 -22.95 -22.23 28.89
N LYS A 51 -21.90 -22.43 29.70
CA LYS A 51 -21.44 -23.65 30.39
C LYS A 51 -20.55 -24.66 29.65
N LYS A 52 -19.25 -24.70 30.07
CA LYS A 52 -18.80 -25.71 31.04
C LYS A 52 -17.46 -25.27 31.63
N GLN A 53 -17.51 -25.07 32.93
CA GLN A 53 -16.42 -25.06 33.89
C GLN A 53 -16.38 -26.49 34.47
N ASP A 54 -15.20 -27.03 34.61
CA ASP A 54 -14.69 -28.00 35.58
C ASP A 54 -13.69 -28.94 34.91
N ASP A 55 -12.42 -28.80 35.22
CA ASP A 55 -11.65 -29.72 36.07
C ASP A 55 -10.20 -29.22 36.19
N LEU A 56 -9.87 -28.81 37.41
CA LEU A 56 -8.51 -28.67 37.91
C LEU A 56 -7.90 -30.06 38.09
N LEU A 57 -6.69 -30.28 37.60
CA LEU A 57 -5.75 -31.20 38.21
C LEU A 57 -4.35 -30.58 38.27
N LEU A 58 -3.95 -30.30 39.49
CA LEU A 58 -2.61 -29.96 39.96
C LEU A 58 -1.65 -31.12 39.67
N ILE A 59 -0.51 -30.85 39.05
CA ILE A 59 0.71 -31.61 39.31
C ILE A 59 1.85 -30.59 39.52
N ASN A 60 2.29 -30.51 40.77
CA ASN A 60 3.60 -30.04 41.19
C ASN A 60 4.65 -31.05 40.71
N ASP A 61 5.81 -30.60 40.22
CA ASP A 61 7.09 -30.86 40.85
C ASP A 61 8.29 -30.36 40.04
N ALA A 62 9.15 -29.68 40.80
CA ALA A 62 10.61 -29.68 40.77
C ALA A 62 11.36 -28.91 39.72
N MET A 63 11.82 -27.75 40.13
CA MET A 63 13.08 -27.12 39.68
C MET A 63 14.30 -27.97 40.11
N PRO A 64 15.43 -27.85 39.39
CA PRO A 64 16.68 -27.62 40.06
C PRO A 64 17.36 -26.30 39.68
N SER A 65 17.87 -25.65 40.68
CA SER A 65 18.77 -24.52 40.73
C SER A 65 20.16 -24.87 40.20
N GLU A 66 20.80 -23.92 39.48
CA GLU A 66 22.16 -23.41 39.83
C GLU A 66 22.63 -22.42 38.76
N SER A 67 22.64 -21.20 39.10
CA SER A 67 23.68 -20.16 39.19
C SER A 67 24.95 -20.33 38.32
N SER A 68 25.15 -19.36 37.45
CA SER A 68 26.47 -18.81 37.16
C SER A 68 26.34 -17.33 36.83
N LEU A 69 26.61 -16.49 37.82
CA LEU A 69 26.87 -15.07 37.72
C LEU A 69 28.17 -14.87 36.94
N VAL A 70 28.09 -14.24 35.76
CA VAL A 70 29.27 -13.58 35.15
C VAL A 70 29.19 -12.11 35.52
N VAL A 71 30.06 -11.71 36.38
CA VAL A 71 30.34 -10.33 36.78
C VAL A 71 31.06 -9.66 35.61
N VAL A 72 30.45 -8.61 35.05
CA VAL A 72 31.12 -7.65 34.16
C VAL A 72 31.44 -6.41 34.97
N PRO A 73 32.68 -5.90 34.94
CA PRO A 73 33.08 -4.81 35.83
C PRO A 73 32.47 -3.46 35.39
N GLU A 74 31.99 -2.79 36.40
CA GLU A 74 31.62 -1.38 36.43
C GLU A 74 32.86 -0.52 36.05
N LYS A 75 32.73 0.30 34.99
CA LYS A 75 33.69 1.39 34.75
C LYS A 75 32.98 2.65 34.29
N ASP A 76 33.21 3.62 35.12
CA ASP A 76 33.33 5.06 34.91
C ASP A 76 32.05 5.89 34.82
N ALA A 77 31.80 6.50 35.95
CA ALA A 77 30.93 7.67 36.15
C ALA A 77 31.31 8.81 35.20
N VAL A 78 30.35 9.35 34.47
CA VAL A 78 30.47 10.62 33.76
C VAL A 78 30.21 11.74 34.78
N PRO A 79 31.04 12.80 34.83
CA PRO A 79 30.89 13.85 35.84
C PRO A 79 29.67 14.73 35.60
N ASP A 80 28.95 15.00 36.68
CA ASP A 80 27.94 16.03 36.85
C ASP A 80 28.50 17.45 36.62
N GLN A 81 28.69 17.90 35.39
CA GLN A 81 29.01 19.32 35.07
C GLN A 81 28.51 19.75 33.69
N VAL A 82 27.23 19.59 33.36
CA VAL A 82 26.61 20.29 32.22
C VAL A 82 25.19 20.84 32.58
N ALA A 83 24.87 20.90 33.87
CA ALA A 83 23.56 21.42 34.34
C ALA A 83 23.63 22.86 34.85
N ALA A 84 24.52 23.71 34.34
CA ALA A 84 24.58 25.10 34.76
C ALA A 84 25.09 26.02 33.65
N MET A 85 24.32 26.23 32.59
CA MET A 85 24.43 27.40 31.69
C MET A 85 23.19 27.45 30.75
N ILE A 86 22.01 27.68 31.32
CA ILE A 86 20.88 28.25 30.58
C ILE A 86 20.47 29.51 31.33
N PRO A 87 20.62 30.72 30.76
CA PRO A 87 20.12 31.93 31.35
C PRO A 87 18.60 31.94 31.37
N GLU A 88 18.05 32.17 32.53
CA GLU A 88 16.62 32.37 32.83
C GLU A 88 16.19 33.76 32.34
N GLN A 89 16.14 33.96 31.02
CA GLN A 89 15.54 35.15 30.39
C GLN A 89 15.16 34.86 28.96
N GLU A 90 13.97 34.24 28.78
CA GLU A 90 13.14 34.38 27.57
C GLU A 90 11.78 33.69 27.79
N ARG A 91 11.05 34.16 28.83
CA ARG A 91 9.61 33.97 28.90
C ARG A 91 8.95 35.31 28.48
N SER A 92 8.83 35.47 27.19
CA SER A 92 7.83 36.27 26.46
C SER A 92 8.40 36.68 25.10
N SER A 93 8.36 35.80 24.12
CA SER A 93 8.39 36.17 22.73
C SER A 93 7.34 35.36 22.00
N GLU A 94 6.38 36.04 21.40
CA GLU A 94 5.48 35.48 20.40
C GLU A 94 6.31 34.62 19.44
N LYS A 95 6.03 33.32 19.42
CA LYS A 95 6.70 32.38 18.48
C LYS A 95 6.24 32.73 17.07
N THR A 96 6.97 33.58 16.40
CA THR A 96 6.94 33.70 14.94
C THR A 96 7.47 32.41 14.40
N PHE A 97 6.59 31.60 13.80
CA PHE A 97 7.00 30.43 13.04
C PHE A 97 7.77 30.90 11.82
N ASP A 98 9.01 30.43 11.66
CA ASP A 98 9.85 30.80 10.54
C ASP A 98 9.16 30.39 9.22
N VAL A 99 8.91 31.40 8.39
CA VAL A 99 8.49 31.19 7.00
C VAL A 99 9.69 30.59 6.27
N VAL A 100 9.66 29.27 6.03
CA VAL A 100 10.66 28.64 5.19
C VAL A 100 10.33 28.98 3.74
N THR A 101 10.92 30.07 3.25
CA THR A 101 10.87 30.43 1.83
C THR A 101 11.81 29.48 1.09
N VAL A 102 11.26 28.44 0.48
CA VAL A 102 12.02 27.60 -0.46
C VAL A 102 12.08 28.34 -1.78
N ALA A 103 13.15 29.09 -2.01
CA ALA A 103 13.45 29.59 -3.33
C ALA A 103 13.80 28.37 -4.20
N ALA A 104 12.88 27.96 -5.09
CA ALA A 104 13.19 26.98 -6.11
C ALA A 104 14.22 27.59 -7.06
N THR A 105 15.47 27.21 -6.88
CA THR A 105 16.55 27.55 -7.83
C THR A 105 16.27 26.79 -9.12
N THR A 106 15.65 27.45 -10.09
CA THR A 106 15.64 27.02 -11.48
C THR A 106 17.07 27.16 -11.99
N THR A 107 17.89 26.11 -11.85
CA THR A 107 19.08 25.98 -12.69
C THR A 107 18.58 25.78 -14.11
N ALA A 108 18.72 26.81 -14.94
CA ALA A 108 18.48 26.73 -16.38
C ALA A 108 19.36 25.62 -16.95
N LEU A 109 18.73 24.52 -17.35
CA LEU A 109 19.38 23.47 -18.15
C LEU A 109 19.62 24.00 -19.55
N PRO A 110 20.73 23.63 -20.19
CA PRO A 110 21.06 24.10 -21.55
C PRO A 110 19.95 23.69 -22.54
N ASP A 111 19.64 24.64 -23.38
CA ASP A 111 18.70 24.56 -24.51
C ASP A 111 18.87 23.24 -25.29
N ARG A 112 17.97 22.28 -25.07
CA ARG A 112 17.81 21.07 -25.88
C ARG A 112 16.46 21.18 -26.57
N GLY A 113 16.56 21.37 -27.85
CA GLY A 113 15.58 21.66 -28.85
C GLY A 113 14.16 21.06 -28.75
N PRO A 114 13.30 21.40 -29.69
CA PRO A 114 11.84 21.26 -29.68
C PRO A 114 11.29 19.82 -29.68
N ASP A 115 12.16 18.82 -29.63
CA ASP A 115 11.78 17.42 -29.88
C ASP A 115 11.20 16.65 -28.66
N VAL A 116 11.46 17.10 -27.43
CA VAL A 116 11.00 16.36 -26.23
C VAL A 116 9.49 16.53 -26.02
N ALA A 117 8.96 17.72 -26.30
CA ALA A 117 7.51 17.95 -26.22
C ALA A 117 6.77 17.15 -27.30
N ALA A 118 7.34 17.06 -28.52
CA ALA A 118 6.80 16.27 -29.63
C ALA A 118 6.85 14.75 -29.34
N LEU A 119 7.89 14.26 -28.67
CA LEU A 119 8.00 12.85 -28.27
C LEU A 119 7.02 12.50 -27.15
N ILE A 120 6.83 13.39 -26.17
CA ILE A 120 5.81 13.25 -25.13
C ILE A 120 4.41 13.26 -25.78
N GLU A 121 4.17 14.17 -26.73
CA GLU A 121 2.91 14.28 -27.45
C GLU A 121 2.62 13.06 -28.32
N ALA A 122 3.61 12.50 -29.01
CA ALA A 122 3.45 11.32 -29.85
C ALA A 122 3.21 10.03 -29.03
N ALA A 123 3.91 9.86 -27.91
CA ALA A 123 3.72 8.73 -26.99
C ALA A 123 2.39 8.85 -26.22
N ALA A 124 1.95 10.06 -25.89
CA ALA A 124 0.75 10.37 -25.13
C ALA A 124 -0.56 9.94 -25.81
N ARG A 125 -0.60 9.92 -27.12
CA ARG A 125 -1.83 9.72 -27.90
C ARG A 125 -2.35 8.29 -27.93
N LYS A 126 -1.54 7.31 -27.58
CA LYS A 126 -1.87 5.89 -27.89
C LYS A 126 -2.77 5.18 -26.90
N THR A 127 -2.77 5.49 -25.62
CA THR A 127 -3.43 4.61 -24.62
C THR A 127 -4.36 5.32 -23.63
N ASN A 128 -4.03 6.51 -23.13
CA ASN A 128 -4.78 7.19 -22.07
C ASN A 128 -5.14 8.65 -22.40
N GLY A 129 -5.18 8.99 -23.66
CA GLY A 129 -5.49 10.34 -24.14
C GLY A 129 -4.34 11.33 -23.98
N PRO A 130 -4.50 12.54 -24.52
CA PRO A 130 -3.50 13.59 -24.48
C PRO A 130 -3.35 14.17 -23.08
N VAL A 131 -2.12 14.64 -22.77
CA VAL A 131 -1.80 15.33 -21.53
C VAL A 131 -1.29 16.73 -21.86
N PHE A 132 -1.82 17.76 -21.19
CA PHE A 132 -1.46 19.17 -21.36
C PHE A 132 -1.70 19.76 -22.77
N GLU A 133 -2.57 19.17 -23.57
CA GLU A 133 -2.78 19.53 -24.98
C GLU A 133 -3.24 21.00 -25.16
N SER A 134 -4.10 21.49 -24.23
CA SER A 134 -4.61 22.87 -24.24
C SER A 134 -3.75 23.85 -23.44
N TRP A 135 -2.73 23.37 -22.71
CA TRP A 135 -1.97 24.23 -21.82
C TRP A 135 -0.95 25.06 -22.60
N ARG A 136 -0.97 26.37 -22.39
CA ARG A 136 -0.03 27.31 -23.00
C ARG A 136 0.56 28.20 -21.91
N ASN A 137 1.85 28.05 -21.65
CA ASN A 137 2.64 28.88 -20.74
C ASN A 137 1.95 29.13 -19.35
N PRO A 138 1.67 28.08 -18.57
CA PRO A 138 1.14 28.29 -17.22
C PRO A 138 2.13 29.11 -16.38
N LYS A 139 1.62 30.06 -15.58
CA LYS A 139 2.41 30.79 -14.59
C LYS A 139 2.99 29.85 -13.54
N LEU A 140 2.20 28.85 -13.17
CA LEU A 140 2.54 27.85 -12.16
C LEU A 140 1.76 26.58 -12.43
N VAL A 141 2.43 25.45 -12.28
CA VAL A 141 1.81 24.12 -12.26
C VAL A 141 1.95 23.54 -10.85
N LEU A 142 0.85 23.17 -10.23
CA LEU A 142 0.85 22.31 -9.05
C LEU A 142 0.66 20.87 -9.51
N VAL A 143 1.51 19.95 -9.04
CA VAL A 143 1.32 18.51 -9.22
C VAL A 143 1.06 17.88 -7.87
N ILE A 144 -0.08 17.20 -7.75
CA ILE A 144 -0.52 16.55 -6.53
C ILE A 144 -0.53 15.05 -6.74
N THR A 145 0.09 14.32 -5.82
CA THR A 145 0.14 12.86 -5.75
C THR A 145 -0.20 12.38 -4.35
N GLY A 146 -0.28 11.08 -4.14
CA GLY A 146 -0.52 10.48 -2.83
C GLY A 146 -0.92 9.02 -2.96
N GLU A 147 -1.31 8.42 -1.85
CA GLU A 147 -1.81 7.03 -1.79
C GLU A 147 -0.91 6.05 -2.55
N LEU A 148 0.42 6.18 -2.34
CA LEU A 148 1.39 5.27 -2.98
C LEU A 148 1.18 3.82 -2.52
N ASN A 149 0.76 3.63 -1.25
CA ASN A 149 0.40 2.33 -0.67
C ASN A 149 1.48 1.26 -0.83
N GLY A 150 2.76 1.67 -0.81
CA GLY A 150 3.92 0.78 -0.94
C GLY A 150 4.31 0.42 -2.38
N TYR A 151 3.62 0.93 -3.39
CA TYR A 151 3.91 0.66 -4.81
C TYR A 151 5.03 1.56 -5.35
N ILE A 152 6.28 1.28 -4.95
CA ILE A 152 7.47 2.01 -5.45
C ILE A 152 7.61 1.86 -6.97
N GLU A 153 7.25 0.69 -7.50
CA GLU A 153 7.22 0.37 -8.92
C GLU A 153 5.78 0.39 -9.45
N PRO A 154 5.60 0.43 -10.78
CA PRO A 154 4.27 0.28 -11.37
C PRO A 154 3.60 -1.02 -10.93
N CYS A 155 2.31 -0.92 -10.58
CA CYS A 155 1.52 -2.04 -10.11
C CYS A 155 1.14 -2.98 -11.26
N GLY A 156 1.28 -4.29 -11.03
CA GLY A 156 0.70 -5.34 -11.85
C GLY A 156 1.69 -6.12 -12.71
N CYS A 157 1.33 -7.38 -12.99
CA CYS A 157 2.08 -8.31 -13.85
C CYS A 157 1.57 -8.34 -15.30
N THR A 158 0.70 -7.39 -15.69
CA THR A 158 -0.05 -7.39 -16.97
C THR A 158 0.72 -6.83 -18.16
N GLY A 159 2.06 -6.79 -18.10
CA GLY A 159 2.91 -6.13 -19.11
C GLY A 159 3.15 -4.66 -18.80
N LYS A 160 4.35 -4.18 -19.09
CA LYS A 160 4.80 -2.81 -18.74
C LYS A 160 3.95 -1.70 -19.36
N GLU A 161 3.36 -1.95 -20.51
CA GLU A 161 2.50 -1.01 -21.25
C GLU A 161 1.16 -0.74 -20.55
N ASN A 162 0.67 -1.70 -19.79
CA ASN A 162 -0.63 -1.61 -19.10
C ASN A 162 -0.50 -1.18 -17.63
N GLN A 163 0.70 -1.20 -17.08
CA GLN A 163 0.97 -0.83 -15.70
C GLN A 163 0.95 0.69 -15.51
N LYS A 164 0.47 1.14 -14.36
CA LYS A 164 0.49 2.55 -13.95
C LYS A 164 1.19 2.69 -12.59
N GLY A 165 1.67 3.92 -12.28
CA GLY A 165 2.29 4.26 -11.01
C GLY A 165 3.81 4.16 -11.00
N GLY A 166 4.36 4.07 -9.79
CA GLY A 166 5.80 4.01 -9.53
C GLY A 166 6.50 5.36 -9.46
N LEU A 167 7.53 5.44 -8.60
CA LEU A 167 8.29 6.69 -8.39
C LEU A 167 9.07 7.10 -9.64
N SER A 168 9.51 6.14 -10.44
CA SER A 168 10.29 6.38 -11.65
C SER A 168 9.51 7.21 -12.69
N ARG A 169 8.29 6.81 -12.99
CA ARG A 169 7.40 7.51 -13.91
C ARG A 169 6.95 8.85 -13.33
N ARG A 170 6.70 8.91 -12.02
CA ARG A 170 6.38 10.15 -11.31
C ARG A 170 7.49 11.18 -11.46
N GLN A 171 8.76 10.82 -11.26
CA GLN A 171 9.89 11.72 -11.45
C GLN A 171 9.99 12.23 -12.89
N ASN A 172 9.80 11.36 -13.88
CA ASN A 172 9.88 11.77 -15.28
C ASN A 172 8.74 12.70 -15.70
N LEU A 173 7.52 12.52 -15.14
CA LEU A 173 6.46 13.52 -15.31
C LEU A 173 6.90 14.89 -14.80
N LEU A 174 7.41 14.97 -13.55
CA LEU A 174 7.85 16.24 -12.96
C LEU A 174 8.97 16.88 -13.77
N ARG A 175 9.95 16.08 -14.23
CA ARG A 175 11.02 16.55 -15.13
C ARG A 175 10.50 17.06 -16.47
N SER A 176 9.52 16.38 -17.06
CA SER A 176 8.95 16.80 -18.33
C SER A 176 8.27 18.16 -18.22
N ILE A 177 7.56 18.42 -17.11
CA ILE A 177 6.94 19.72 -16.85
C ILE A 177 8.01 20.81 -16.73
N THR A 178 9.08 20.56 -15.96
CA THR A 178 10.17 21.53 -15.81
C THR A 178 10.97 21.74 -17.11
N GLN A 179 11.14 20.70 -17.93
CA GLN A 179 11.78 20.79 -19.24
C GLN A 179 10.99 21.63 -20.24
N CYS A 180 9.66 21.71 -20.08
CA CYS A 180 8.82 22.67 -20.82
C CYS A 180 9.02 24.12 -20.38
N GLY A 181 9.86 24.39 -19.37
CA GLY A 181 10.08 25.71 -18.79
C GLY A 181 8.94 26.15 -17.86
N TRP A 182 8.04 25.26 -17.48
CA TRP A 182 6.91 25.60 -16.60
C TRP A 182 7.32 25.56 -15.13
N PRO A 183 7.04 26.64 -14.36
CA PRO A 183 7.25 26.64 -12.91
C PRO A 183 6.40 25.55 -12.26
N LEU A 184 7.01 24.75 -11.37
CA LEU A 184 6.40 23.55 -10.78
C LEU A 184 6.55 23.53 -9.28
N ILE A 185 5.44 23.29 -8.56
CA ILE A 185 5.42 22.90 -7.16
C ILE A 185 4.73 21.54 -7.04
N SER A 186 5.29 20.62 -6.25
CA SER A 186 4.73 19.29 -6.06
C SER A 186 4.33 19.07 -4.60
N PHE A 187 3.15 18.48 -4.39
CA PHE A 187 2.63 18.07 -3.10
C PHE A 187 2.25 16.60 -3.12
N ASP A 188 2.36 15.95 -1.95
CA ASP A 188 1.92 14.55 -1.78
C ASP A 188 1.02 14.44 -0.55
N LEU A 189 -0.13 13.77 -0.72
CA LEU A 189 -1.12 13.62 0.35
C LEU A 189 -0.62 12.75 1.50
N GLY A 190 0.33 11.83 1.25
CA GLY A 190 0.78 10.80 2.20
C GLY A 190 0.39 9.39 1.76
N GLY A 191 0.44 8.44 2.72
CA GLY A 191 0.15 7.04 2.45
C GLY A 191 1.25 6.36 1.64
N GLN A 192 2.48 6.45 2.14
CA GLN A 192 3.64 5.95 1.42
C GLN A 192 3.74 4.43 1.52
N VAL A 193 3.25 3.83 2.61
CA VAL A 193 3.23 2.39 2.85
C VAL A 193 1.81 1.90 3.16
N ARG A 194 1.61 0.57 3.09
CA ARG A 194 0.32 -0.08 3.37
C ARG A 194 0.41 -1.10 4.51
N ARG A 195 1.61 -1.43 4.94
CA ARG A 195 1.88 -2.51 5.89
C ARG A 195 2.83 -2.03 6.97
N PHE A 196 3.01 -2.87 7.96
CA PHE A 196 3.96 -2.68 9.05
C PHE A 196 5.06 -3.75 9.00
N GLY A 197 6.08 -3.58 9.85
CA GLY A 197 7.24 -4.44 9.92
C GLY A 197 8.46 -3.89 9.15
N ARG A 198 9.62 -4.52 9.34
CA ARG A 198 10.92 -3.99 8.92
C ARG A 198 11.01 -3.66 7.43
N GLN A 199 10.39 -4.44 6.58
CA GLN A 199 10.34 -4.13 5.15
C GLN A 199 9.62 -2.80 4.87
N SER A 200 8.49 -2.55 5.53
CA SER A 200 7.73 -1.30 5.38
C SER A 200 8.48 -0.08 5.90
N GLU A 201 9.25 -0.21 6.98
CA GLU A 201 10.12 0.85 7.49
C GLU A 201 11.18 1.25 6.46
N ILE A 202 11.88 0.26 5.89
CA ILE A 202 12.88 0.48 4.83
C ILE A 202 12.24 1.08 3.58
N LYS A 203 11.03 0.62 3.24
CA LYS A 203 10.25 1.12 2.11
C LYS A 203 9.85 2.58 2.33
N PHE A 204 9.35 2.93 3.51
CA PHE A 204 9.00 4.30 3.88
C PHE A 204 10.20 5.24 3.78
N GLN A 205 11.37 4.83 4.33
CA GLN A 205 12.62 5.58 4.21
C GLN A 205 12.98 5.83 2.74
N SER A 206 12.94 4.78 1.91
CA SER A 206 13.26 4.88 0.49
C SER A 206 12.31 5.82 -0.26
N VAL A 207 11.01 5.76 0.06
CA VAL A 207 10.02 6.67 -0.55
C VAL A 207 10.27 8.11 -0.10
N ALA A 208 10.53 8.35 1.18
CA ALA A 208 10.85 9.67 1.71
C ALA A 208 12.07 10.28 1.00
N ASP A 209 13.13 9.49 0.78
CA ASP A 209 14.31 9.92 0.03
C ASP A 209 13.98 10.22 -1.45
N GLY A 210 13.11 9.41 -2.05
CA GLY A 210 12.61 9.64 -3.41
C GLY A 210 11.82 10.95 -3.53
N LEU A 211 10.92 11.24 -2.59
CA LEU A 211 10.14 12.48 -2.56
C LEU A 211 11.04 13.72 -2.38
N ARG A 212 12.07 13.62 -1.51
CA ARG A 212 13.09 14.67 -1.39
C ARG A 212 13.84 14.88 -2.70
N ALA A 213 14.31 13.81 -3.31
CA ALA A 213 15.06 13.87 -4.57
C ALA A 213 14.21 14.43 -5.73
N MET A 214 12.90 14.25 -5.69
CA MET A 214 11.95 14.83 -6.64
C MET A 214 11.57 16.28 -6.33
N GLY A 215 11.98 16.83 -5.16
CA GLY A 215 11.72 18.23 -4.78
C GLY A 215 10.29 18.49 -4.32
N TYR A 216 9.64 17.51 -3.69
CA TYR A 216 8.32 17.74 -3.10
C TYR A 216 8.38 18.82 -2.03
N ALA A 217 7.49 19.81 -2.14
CA ALA A 217 7.46 20.93 -1.23
C ALA A 217 6.66 20.65 0.05
N ALA A 218 5.62 19.82 -0.04
CA ALA A 218 4.88 19.34 1.12
C ALA A 218 4.42 17.89 0.92
N VAL A 219 4.50 17.12 2.00
CA VAL A 219 4.10 15.70 2.07
C VAL A 219 3.31 15.51 3.36
N GLY A 220 2.10 14.94 3.26
CA GLY A 220 1.31 14.53 4.40
C GLY A 220 1.66 13.13 4.90
N PHE A 221 0.89 12.65 5.88
CA PHE A 221 0.94 11.27 6.39
C PHE A 221 -0.36 10.54 6.13
N GLY A 222 -0.25 9.27 5.75
CA GLY A 222 -1.35 8.33 5.83
C GLY A 222 -1.35 7.56 7.17
N PRO A 223 -2.45 6.86 7.52
CA PRO A 223 -2.53 6.14 8.79
C PRO A 223 -1.50 5.01 8.89
N ASP A 224 -1.19 4.30 7.80
CA ASP A 224 -0.20 3.22 7.82
C ASP A 224 1.23 3.73 7.97
N ASP A 225 1.52 4.95 7.51
CA ASP A 225 2.81 5.62 7.75
C ASP A 225 3.04 5.85 9.25
N LEU A 226 1.97 6.16 10.01
CA LEU A 226 1.99 6.46 11.45
C LEU A 226 1.92 5.21 12.35
N ARG A 227 1.68 4.05 11.78
CA ARG A 227 1.76 2.75 12.48
C ARG A 227 3.18 2.20 12.55
N LEU A 228 4.09 2.75 11.75
CA LEU A 228 5.51 2.43 11.84
C LEU A 228 6.09 2.92 13.17
N PRO A 229 7.18 2.33 13.68
CA PRO A 229 7.86 2.84 14.86
C PRO A 229 8.19 4.33 14.70
N ALA A 230 7.83 5.16 15.70
CA ALA A 230 7.92 6.61 15.57
C ALA A 230 9.36 7.10 15.33
N GLU A 231 10.35 6.43 15.93
CA GLU A 231 11.77 6.71 15.73
C GLU A 231 12.21 6.48 14.27
N GLU A 232 11.70 5.45 13.62
CA GLU A 232 11.99 5.17 12.20
C GLU A 232 11.31 6.22 11.30
N VAL A 233 10.08 6.62 11.62
CA VAL A 233 9.39 7.68 10.90
C VAL A 233 10.13 9.01 11.07
N VAL A 234 10.52 9.38 12.31
CA VAL A 234 11.30 10.59 12.58
C VAL A 234 12.62 10.58 11.82
N ALA A 235 13.35 9.47 11.83
CA ALA A 235 14.60 9.33 11.07
C ALA A 235 14.39 9.53 9.57
N ALA A 236 13.29 8.98 9.02
CA ALA A 236 12.95 9.11 7.61
C ALA A 236 12.51 10.52 7.22
N VAL A 237 11.76 11.23 8.07
CA VAL A 237 11.21 12.54 7.74
C VAL A 237 12.11 13.71 8.15
N ALA A 238 13.10 13.49 8.99
CA ALA A 238 13.99 14.55 9.47
C ALA A 238 14.64 15.36 8.34
N SER A 239 15.00 16.59 8.63
CA SER A 239 15.77 17.44 7.73
C SER A 239 17.15 16.81 7.46
N VAL A 240 17.62 16.87 6.21
CA VAL A 240 18.90 16.32 5.80
C VAL A 240 19.86 17.46 5.41
N GLY A 241 20.90 17.67 6.20
CA GLY A 241 21.80 18.80 6.01
C GLY A 241 21.05 20.14 6.10
N ASN A 242 21.14 20.96 5.05
CA ASN A 242 20.43 22.23 4.94
C ASN A 242 19.06 22.12 4.26
N GLN A 243 18.64 20.91 3.89
CA GLN A 243 17.33 20.70 3.27
C GLN A 243 16.28 20.44 4.36
N PRO A 244 15.26 21.30 4.48
CA PRO A 244 14.18 21.09 5.43
C PRO A 244 13.36 19.87 5.04
N THR A 245 12.76 19.24 6.04
CA THR A 245 11.82 18.14 5.79
C THR A 245 10.71 18.56 4.82
N PRO A 246 10.33 17.76 3.82
CA PRO A 246 9.13 18.04 3.05
C PRO A 246 7.83 17.68 3.82
N PHE A 247 7.92 16.88 4.88
CA PHE A 247 6.76 16.45 5.62
C PHE A 247 6.17 17.58 6.44
N VAL A 248 4.84 17.74 6.36
CA VAL A 248 4.06 18.73 7.10
C VAL A 248 2.79 18.08 7.63
N CYS A 249 2.38 18.39 8.85
CA CYS A 249 1.08 17.97 9.36
C CYS A 249 0.61 18.88 10.50
N ALA A 250 -0.61 19.41 10.40
CA ALA A 250 -1.14 20.32 11.41
C ALA A 250 -1.49 19.59 12.70
N ASN A 251 -2.01 18.37 12.63
CA ASN A 251 -2.61 17.68 13.76
C ASN A 251 -1.83 16.45 14.25
N VAL A 252 -0.74 16.05 13.59
CA VAL A 252 0.10 14.93 14.00
C VAL A 252 1.44 15.41 14.53
N GLY A 253 1.84 14.94 15.69
CA GLY A 253 3.16 15.11 16.29
C GLY A 253 3.86 13.79 16.47
N LEU A 254 5.11 13.69 16.01
CA LEU A 254 5.99 12.54 16.21
C LEU A 254 6.86 12.81 17.43
N LEU A 255 6.83 11.95 18.45
CA LEU A 255 7.51 12.16 19.74
C LEU A 255 7.10 13.49 20.40
N GLY A 256 5.83 13.84 20.29
CA GLY A 256 5.24 15.11 20.75
C GLY A 256 4.96 16.10 19.61
N LEU A 257 4.24 17.16 19.93
CA LEU A 257 3.82 18.17 18.96
C LEU A 257 4.91 19.22 18.65
N ASP A 258 6.19 18.83 18.50
CA ASP A 258 7.27 19.74 18.13
C ASP A 258 7.24 20.06 16.62
N ALA A 259 7.00 21.33 16.29
CA ALA A 259 6.97 21.82 14.91
C ALA A 259 8.33 21.73 14.18
N LYS A 260 9.44 21.50 14.89
CA LYS A 260 10.75 21.26 14.27
C LYS A 260 10.83 19.89 13.63
N ILE A 261 10.14 18.90 14.20
CA ILE A 261 10.05 17.54 13.64
C ILE A 261 8.95 17.50 12.58
N THR A 262 7.75 17.99 12.93
CA THR A 262 6.58 18.00 12.04
C THR A 262 6.07 19.43 11.89
N PRO A 263 6.55 20.21 10.91
CA PRO A 263 6.02 21.54 10.61
C PRO A 263 4.51 21.51 10.40
N ARG A 264 3.80 22.49 10.97
CA ARG A 264 2.33 22.52 10.91
C ARG A 264 1.80 22.95 9.54
N TYR A 265 2.55 23.79 8.84
CA TYR A 265 2.24 24.27 7.51
C TYR A 265 3.51 24.70 6.79
N ARG A 266 3.40 24.97 5.51
CA ARG A 266 4.47 25.55 4.70
C ARG A 266 3.91 26.64 3.79
N VAL A 267 4.73 27.64 3.51
CA VAL A 267 4.50 28.63 2.47
C VAL A 267 5.57 28.49 1.42
N VAL A 268 5.15 28.33 0.17
CA VAL A 268 6.04 28.21 -1.00
C VAL A 268 5.81 29.38 -1.93
N GLU A 269 6.87 30.07 -2.30
CA GLU A 269 6.81 31.21 -3.22
C GLU A 269 7.37 30.80 -4.58
N MET A 270 6.58 31.02 -5.64
CA MET A 270 7.00 30.76 -7.02
C MET A 270 6.19 31.63 -7.98
N SER A 271 6.86 32.23 -8.96
CA SER A 271 6.24 33.05 -10.02
C SER A 271 5.33 34.17 -9.46
N GLY A 272 5.70 34.76 -8.33
CA GLY A 272 4.92 35.81 -7.68
C GLY A 272 3.67 35.34 -6.93
N MET A 273 3.46 34.03 -6.86
CA MET A 273 2.38 33.40 -6.08
C MET A 273 2.92 32.87 -4.76
N ARG A 274 2.14 33.03 -3.68
CA ARG A 274 2.43 32.49 -2.35
C ARG A 274 1.41 31.39 -2.06
N ILE A 275 1.87 30.15 -2.05
CA ILE A 275 1.04 28.96 -1.84
C ILE A 275 1.21 28.49 -0.40
N GLY A 276 0.16 28.63 0.41
CA GLY A 276 0.11 28.06 1.75
C GLY A 276 -0.41 26.63 1.70
N VAL A 277 0.28 25.68 2.33
CA VAL A 277 -0.11 24.28 2.36
C VAL A 277 0.00 23.71 3.77
N THR A 278 -0.99 22.94 4.16
CA THR A 278 -0.98 22.10 5.38
C THR A 278 -1.56 20.73 5.08
N SER A 279 -1.25 19.76 5.94
CA SER A 279 -1.93 18.47 5.90
C SER A 279 -2.59 18.15 7.23
N VAL A 280 -3.58 17.26 7.19
CA VAL A 280 -4.21 16.67 8.38
C VAL A 280 -4.50 15.19 8.16
N LEU A 281 -4.45 14.43 9.25
CA LEU A 281 -5.08 13.11 9.35
C LEU A 281 -6.52 13.31 9.84
N GLY A 282 -7.51 12.76 9.12
CA GLY A 282 -8.92 12.85 9.49
C GLY A 282 -9.24 12.12 10.78
N ASP A 283 -10.22 12.64 11.50
CA ASP A 283 -10.62 12.10 12.82
C ASP A 283 -11.13 10.66 12.72
N SER A 284 -11.68 10.26 11.55
CA SER A 284 -12.14 8.90 11.28
C SER A 284 -11.02 7.85 11.34
N PHE A 285 -9.76 8.23 11.11
CA PHE A 285 -8.59 7.35 11.09
C PHE A 285 -7.81 7.34 12.41
N ILE A 286 -8.03 8.30 13.32
CA ILE A 286 -7.26 8.44 14.58
C ILE A 286 -7.35 7.17 15.42
N LYS A 287 -8.54 6.56 15.53
CA LYS A 287 -8.78 5.35 16.31
C LYS A 287 -7.98 4.12 15.85
N ASP A 288 -7.50 4.15 14.61
CA ASP A 288 -6.77 3.04 13.99
C ASP A 288 -5.24 3.18 14.19
N ILE A 289 -4.78 4.29 14.77
CA ILE A 289 -3.37 4.54 15.08
C ILE A 289 -3.09 4.06 16.50
N HIS A 290 -2.44 2.91 16.60
CA HIS A 290 -2.01 2.31 17.87
C HIS A 290 -0.51 2.53 18.06
N ASN A 291 -0.11 3.80 18.29
CA ASN A 291 1.28 4.18 18.44
C ASN A 291 1.38 5.31 19.50
N ASP A 292 1.79 4.94 20.71
CA ASP A 292 1.84 5.84 21.87
C ASP A 292 2.83 7.00 21.70
N ALA A 293 3.76 6.91 20.76
CA ALA A 293 4.72 7.96 20.44
C ALA A 293 4.20 8.96 19.39
N VAL A 294 2.98 8.76 18.88
CA VAL A 294 2.30 9.65 17.94
C VAL A 294 1.17 10.38 18.66
N GLU A 295 1.28 11.70 18.79
CA GLU A 295 0.24 12.56 19.37
C GLU A 295 -0.63 13.12 18.24
N ILE A 296 -1.95 12.99 18.35
CA ILE A 296 -2.89 13.45 17.33
C ILE A 296 -3.98 14.28 18.01
N ILE A 297 -4.19 15.51 17.51
CA ILE A 297 -5.30 16.36 17.92
C ILE A 297 -6.38 16.38 16.83
N PRO A 298 -7.64 16.78 17.14
CA PRO A 298 -8.71 16.85 16.15
C PRO A 298 -8.33 17.72 14.94
N ALA A 299 -8.61 17.21 13.73
CA ALA A 299 -8.23 17.87 12.47
C ALA A 299 -8.75 19.30 12.39
N ALA A 300 -10.02 19.53 12.75
CA ALA A 300 -10.62 20.85 12.68
C ALA A 300 -10.00 21.87 13.68
N GLU A 301 -9.53 21.43 14.84
CA GLU A 301 -8.83 22.28 15.81
C GLU A 301 -7.47 22.72 15.28
N ALA A 302 -6.72 21.77 14.75
CA ALA A 302 -5.41 22.03 14.15
C ALA A 302 -5.51 22.98 12.94
N ILE A 303 -6.49 22.76 12.05
CA ILE A 303 -6.73 23.63 10.90
C ILE A 303 -7.06 25.05 11.34
N ALA A 304 -7.88 25.25 12.38
CA ALA A 304 -8.22 26.57 12.89
C ALA A 304 -6.96 27.35 13.28
N THR A 305 -6.05 26.71 14.03
CA THR A 305 -4.77 27.30 14.45
C THR A 305 -3.87 27.65 13.26
N VAL A 306 -3.73 26.72 12.29
CA VAL A 306 -2.89 26.93 11.10
C VAL A 306 -3.47 28.02 10.19
N SER A 307 -4.79 28.10 10.07
CA SER A 307 -5.47 29.10 9.24
C SER A 307 -5.11 30.53 9.60
N GLU A 308 -4.99 30.84 10.90
CA GLU A 308 -4.55 32.17 11.35
C GLU A 308 -3.12 32.47 10.86
N SER A 309 -2.24 31.47 10.92
CA SER A 309 -0.84 31.62 10.47
C SER A 309 -0.76 31.83 8.95
N LEU A 310 -1.53 31.08 8.18
CA LEU A 310 -1.60 31.22 6.72
C LEU A 310 -2.19 32.56 6.28
N GLN A 311 -3.17 33.09 7.02
CA GLN A 311 -3.71 34.45 6.79
C GLN A 311 -2.64 35.51 7.02
N LYS A 312 -1.91 35.44 8.14
CA LYS A 312 -0.80 36.36 8.46
C LYS A 312 0.32 36.28 7.39
N ALA A 313 0.52 35.12 6.80
CA ALA A 313 1.50 34.92 5.72
C ALA A 313 1.06 35.49 4.36
N ASN A 314 -0.16 36.02 4.22
CA ASN A 314 -0.71 36.62 3.00
C ASN A 314 -0.61 35.66 1.78
N CYS A 315 -1.00 34.40 1.95
CA CYS A 315 -1.01 33.42 0.88
C CYS A 315 -2.03 33.79 -0.20
N THR A 316 -1.63 33.73 -1.48
CA THR A 316 -2.53 33.95 -2.63
C THR A 316 -3.48 32.76 -2.82
N HIS A 317 -3.00 31.56 -2.52
CA HIS A 317 -3.78 30.33 -2.52
C HIS A 317 -3.45 29.48 -1.29
N GLN A 318 -4.46 28.75 -0.81
CA GLN A 318 -4.30 27.84 0.32
C GLN A 318 -4.75 26.42 -0.07
N ILE A 319 -3.96 25.41 0.34
CA ILE A 319 -4.16 24.02 0.00
C ILE A 319 -4.20 23.19 1.29
N LEU A 320 -5.23 22.35 1.40
CA LEU A 320 -5.39 21.37 2.46
C LEU A 320 -5.17 19.96 1.89
N LEU A 321 -4.14 19.27 2.35
CA LEU A 321 -3.92 17.85 2.13
C LEU A 321 -4.65 17.09 3.25
N SER A 322 -5.86 16.63 2.99
CA SER A 322 -6.73 15.99 3.97
C SER A 322 -6.69 14.49 3.80
N TRP A 323 -5.85 13.79 4.56
CA TRP A 323 -5.99 12.34 4.64
C TRP A 323 -7.22 11.98 5.47
N ALA A 324 -8.37 12.09 4.86
CA ALA A 324 -9.69 11.86 5.43
C ALA A 324 -10.62 11.24 4.36
N THR A 325 -11.76 10.72 4.78
CA THR A 325 -12.75 10.27 3.79
C THR A 325 -13.24 11.47 2.94
N PRO A 326 -13.75 11.22 1.73
CA PRO A 326 -14.29 12.30 0.90
C PRO A 326 -15.39 13.11 1.61
N GLU A 327 -16.22 12.47 2.44
CA GLU A 327 -17.27 13.13 3.23
C GLU A 327 -16.67 14.04 4.31
N GLU A 328 -15.68 13.57 5.04
CA GLU A 328 -14.99 14.36 6.07
C GLU A 328 -14.22 15.52 5.44
N SER A 329 -13.53 15.28 4.31
CA SER A 329 -12.82 16.32 3.57
C SER A 329 -13.77 17.43 3.08
N ARG A 330 -14.98 17.07 2.61
CA ARG A 330 -16.03 18.05 2.24
C ARG A 330 -16.52 18.84 3.46
N ALA A 331 -16.66 18.19 4.61
CA ALA A 331 -17.07 18.86 5.85
C ALA A 331 -15.99 19.84 6.32
N LEU A 332 -14.72 19.47 6.25
CA LEU A 332 -13.59 20.37 6.55
C LEU A 332 -13.53 21.55 5.58
N ALA A 333 -13.71 21.31 4.26
CA ALA A 333 -13.76 22.38 3.27
C ALA A 333 -14.91 23.37 3.52
N ALA A 334 -16.08 22.89 3.89
CA ALA A 334 -17.22 23.74 4.23
C ALA A 334 -16.97 24.59 5.49
N ARG A 335 -16.29 24.03 6.48
CA ARG A 335 -15.92 24.73 7.71
C ARG A 335 -14.78 25.75 7.52
N PHE A 336 -13.87 25.47 6.58
CA PHE A 336 -12.68 26.27 6.31
C PHE A 336 -12.62 26.69 4.82
N PRO A 337 -13.52 27.59 4.37
CA PRO A 337 -13.68 27.95 2.95
C PRO A 337 -12.51 28.76 2.37
N GLN A 338 -11.51 29.11 3.17
CA GLN A 338 -10.28 29.78 2.70
C GLN A 338 -9.35 28.86 1.91
N PHE A 339 -9.50 27.52 2.03
CA PHE A 339 -8.74 26.59 1.20
C PHE A 339 -9.34 26.52 -0.22
N ASP A 340 -8.54 26.90 -1.21
CA ASP A 340 -8.94 26.88 -2.63
C ASP A 340 -8.95 25.44 -3.19
N ILE A 341 -8.06 24.58 -2.66
CA ILE A 341 -7.90 23.20 -3.05
C ILE A 341 -7.90 22.33 -1.78
N VAL A 342 -8.75 21.34 -1.76
CA VAL A 342 -8.80 20.29 -0.73
C VAL A 342 -8.54 18.95 -1.40
N VAL A 343 -7.45 18.30 -1.00
CA VAL A 343 -7.09 16.97 -1.49
C VAL A 343 -7.62 15.95 -0.49
N THR A 344 -8.30 14.91 -0.95
CA THR A 344 -8.87 13.87 -0.10
C THR A 344 -8.25 12.51 -0.39
N ALA A 345 -8.15 11.67 0.65
CA ALA A 345 -7.86 10.25 0.49
C ALA A 345 -9.11 9.48 0.09
N GLY A 346 -8.92 8.28 -0.48
CA GLY A 346 -10.01 7.45 -0.97
C GLY A 346 -10.72 8.07 -2.17
N GLY A 347 -12.00 7.76 -2.32
CA GLY A 347 -12.77 8.18 -3.49
C GLY A 347 -12.74 7.14 -4.61
N ALA A 348 -12.75 7.61 -5.85
CA ALA A 348 -12.75 6.74 -7.01
C ALA A 348 -11.34 6.16 -7.27
N ASP A 349 -11.29 4.90 -7.73
CA ASP A 349 -10.03 4.24 -8.15
C ASP A 349 -9.29 5.03 -9.22
N GLU A 350 -10.02 5.73 -10.04
CA GLU A 350 -9.52 6.63 -11.07
C GLU A 350 -10.01 8.05 -10.77
N PRO A 351 -9.10 9.04 -10.58
CA PRO A 351 -9.50 10.41 -10.27
C PRO A 351 -10.47 10.97 -11.32
N PRO A 352 -11.44 11.81 -10.94
CA PRO A 352 -12.31 12.51 -11.88
C PRO A 352 -11.50 13.31 -12.91
N ALA A 353 -11.93 13.33 -14.16
CA ALA A 353 -11.29 14.13 -15.22
C ALA A 353 -11.36 15.63 -14.94
N GLN A 354 -12.41 16.07 -14.23
CA GLN A 354 -12.62 17.46 -13.80
C GLN A 354 -12.75 17.50 -12.28
N LEU A 355 -12.14 18.49 -11.66
CA LEU A 355 -12.24 18.69 -10.22
C LEU A 355 -13.57 19.36 -9.86
N PRO A 356 -14.43 18.72 -9.06
CA PRO A 356 -15.69 19.31 -8.66
C PRO A 356 -15.45 20.53 -7.76
N LEU A 357 -16.22 21.60 -8.01
CA LEU A 357 -16.37 22.69 -7.07
C LEU A 357 -17.26 22.23 -5.91
N LEU A 358 -16.83 22.49 -4.70
CA LEU A 358 -17.61 22.21 -3.50
C LEU A 358 -18.71 23.27 -3.29
N PRO A 359 -19.77 22.95 -2.53
CA PRO A 359 -20.79 23.92 -2.15
C PRO A 359 -20.16 25.17 -1.54
N GLY A 360 -20.58 26.37 -1.97
CA GLY A 360 -19.93 27.65 -1.63
C GLY A 360 -19.03 28.20 -2.74
N GLY A 361 -18.71 27.40 -3.77
CA GLY A 361 -18.21 27.85 -5.08
C GLY A 361 -16.75 28.23 -5.17
N ARG A 362 -15.95 28.08 -4.09
CA ARG A 362 -14.54 28.46 -4.08
C ARG A 362 -13.61 27.25 -4.07
N SER A 363 -13.80 26.32 -3.17
CA SER A 363 -12.93 25.17 -2.98
C SER A 363 -13.15 24.11 -4.06
N ARG A 364 -12.06 23.49 -4.56
CA ARG A 364 -12.09 22.31 -5.42
C ARG A 364 -11.66 21.08 -4.65
N LEU A 365 -12.37 19.98 -4.83
CA LEU A 365 -11.99 18.68 -4.29
C LEU A 365 -11.11 17.93 -5.27
N VAL A 366 -9.99 17.40 -4.78
CA VAL A 366 -9.05 16.57 -5.55
C VAL A 366 -9.05 15.17 -4.96
N GLU A 367 -9.46 14.19 -5.75
CA GLU A 367 -9.28 12.77 -5.50
C GLU A 367 -8.06 12.29 -6.30
N LEU A 368 -7.27 11.37 -5.76
CA LEU A 368 -5.99 10.96 -6.36
C LEU A 368 -6.01 9.53 -6.94
N GLY A 369 -7.06 8.75 -6.64
CA GLY A 369 -7.02 7.30 -6.85
C GLY A 369 -6.07 6.66 -5.85
N HIS A 370 -5.64 5.43 -6.10
CA HIS A 370 -4.77 4.69 -5.19
C HIS A 370 -3.54 4.11 -5.89
N LYS A 371 -2.62 3.51 -5.10
CA LYS A 371 -1.36 2.89 -5.57
C LYS A 371 -0.45 3.85 -6.32
N GLY A 372 -0.62 5.16 -6.14
CA GLY A 372 0.16 6.18 -6.85
C GLY A 372 0.06 6.09 -8.37
N MET A 373 -1.04 5.54 -8.92
CA MET A 373 -1.22 5.32 -10.36
C MET A 373 -1.47 6.60 -11.14
N PHE A 374 -1.89 7.67 -10.47
CA PHE A 374 -2.23 8.94 -11.07
C PHE A 374 -1.54 10.11 -10.38
N ALA A 375 -1.40 11.19 -11.11
CA ALA A 375 -1.14 12.52 -10.59
C ALA A 375 -2.24 13.47 -11.06
N VAL A 376 -2.52 14.52 -10.29
CA VAL A 376 -3.41 15.60 -10.68
C VAL A 376 -2.60 16.87 -10.82
N ALA A 377 -2.61 17.46 -12.00
CA ALA A 377 -1.98 18.74 -12.26
C ALA A 377 -3.02 19.86 -12.26
N ILE A 378 -2.67 21.01 -11.67
CA ILE A 378 -3.46 22.22 -11.63
C ILE A 378 -2.60 23.35 -12.14
N GLY A 379 -2.94 23.90 -13.30
CA GLY A 379 -2.23 25.01 -13.94
C GLY A 379 -2.91 26.33 -13.68
N PHE A 380 -2.14 27.36 -13.34
CA PHE A 380 -2.57 28.73 -13.20
C PHE A 380 -2.12 29.53 -14.42
N PHE A 381 -3.03 30.28 -15.04
CA PHE A 381 -2.80 30.97 -16.30
C PHE A 381 -3.16 32.46 -16.20
N ASP A 382 -2.60 33.28 -17.11
CA ASP A 382 -2.97 34.70 -17.32
C ASP A 382 -4.21 34.88 -18.20
N ASP A 383 -5.04 33.82 -18.34
CA ASP A 383 -6.27 33.85 -19.09
C ASP A 383 -7.46 34.17 -18.14
N ALA A 384 -8.04 35.35 -18.29
CA ALA A 384 -9.18 35.76 -17.46
C ALA A 384 -10.42 34.87 -17.61
N ASN A 385 -10.59 34.20 -18.77
CA ASN A 385 -11.71 33.30 -19.00
C ASN A 385 -11.46 31.90 -18.46
N ASN A 386 -10.19 31.47 -18.35
CA ASN A 386 -9.81 30.15 -17.90
C ASN A 386 -8.53 30.18 -17.02
N PRO A 387 -8.59 30.88 -15.88
CA PRO A 387 -7.40 31.14 -15.05
C PRO A 387 -6.84 29.88 -14.38
N VAL A 388 -7.65 28.81 -14.25
CA VAL A 388 -7.25 27.55 -13.62
C VAL A 388 -7.70 26.39 -14.48
N GLN A 389 -6.75 25.61 -14.97
CA GLN A 389 -7.03 24.37 -15.69
C GLN A 389 -6.54 23.18 -14.87
N THR A 390 -7.21 22.05 -15.01
CA THR A 390 -6.89 20.82 -14.29
C THR A 390 -6.70 19.65 -15.25
N GLN A 391 -5.78 18.76 -14.92
CA GLN A 391 -5.48 17.59 -15.72
C GLN A 391 -5.24 16.38 -14.83
N ARG A 392 -6.03 15.32 -15.00
CA ARG A 392 -5.69 13.99 -14.52
C ARG A 392 -4.60 13.39 -15.39
N ILE A 393 -3.57 12.82 -14.78
CA ILE A 393 -2.38 12.30 -15.46
C ILE A 393 -2.15 10.86 -15.03
N PRO A 394 -2.42 9.87 -15.89
CA PRO A 394 -2.00 8.49 -15.61
C PRO A 394 -0.47 8.40 -15.66
N LEU A 395 0.13 7.77 -14.65
CA LEU A 395 1.57 7.50 -14.60
C LEU A 395 1.86 6.18 -15.34
N ASP A 396 1.56 6.17 -16.64
CA ASP A 396 1.72 5.02 -17.53
C ASP A 396 3.10 4.94 -18.19
N ALA A 397 3.29 4.00 -19.11
CA ALA A 397 4.56 3.72 -19.77
C ALA A 397 5.14 4.90 -20.57
N ARG A 398 4.32 5.90 -20.95
CA ARG A 398 4.79 7.11 -21.66
C ARG A 398 5.88 7.88 -20.92
N TRP A 399 5.85 7.83 -19.59
CA TRP A 399 6.80 8.57 -18.76
C TRP A 399 8.16 7.87 -18.66
N GLY A 400 8.25 6.60 -19.09
CA GLY A 400 9.49 5.84 -19.07
C GLY A 400 10.09 5.66 -17.67
N GLU A 401 11.34 5.25 -17.61
CA GLU A 401 12.04 4.95 -16.36
C GLU A 401 13.07 6.04 -16.04
N SER A 402 13.09 6.48 -14.77
CA SER A 402 14.09 7.42 -14.26
C SER A 402 15.29 6.67 -13.67
N ARG A 403 16.49 7.01 -14.11
CA ARG A 403 17.75 6.42 -13.61
C ARG A 403 17.93 6.62 -12.10
N ASP A 404 17.49 7.76 -11.56
CA ASP A 404 17.67 8.05 -10.13
C ASP A 404 16.75 7.19 -9.28
N MET A 405 15.49 7.02 -9.72
CA MET A 405 14.53 6.18 -8.98
C MET A 405 14.84 4.69 -9.15
N ILE A 406 15.37 4.25 -10.30
CA ILE A 406 15.89 2.88 -10.46
C ILE A 406 17.09 2.65 -9.52
N ARG A 407 17.98 3.63 -9.34
CA ARG A 407 19.09 3.52 -8.38
C ARG A 407 18.57 3.46 -6.94
N LEU A 408 17.58 4.28 -6.58
CA LEU A 408 16.93 4.26 -5.27
C LEU A 408 16.32 2.88 -4.99
N LEU A 409 15.60 2.33 -5.96
CA LEU A 409 15.03 0.99 -5.90
C LEU A 409 16.12 -0.08 -5.73
N GLY A 410 17.27 0.06 -6.43
CA GLY A 410 18.43 -0.82 -6.26
C GLY A 410 18.98 -0.78 -4.85
N THR A 411 19.02 0.40 -4.23
CA THR A 411 19.43 0.55 -2.82
C THR A 411 18.45 -0.16 -1.89
N TYR A 412 17.16 0.01 -2.08
CA TYR A 412 16.10 -0.69 -1.33
C TYR A 412 16.25 -2.21 -1.46
N GLN A 413 16.35 -2.75 -2.66
CA GLN A 413 16.49 -4.20 -2.90
C GLN A 413 17.79 -4.75 -2.27
N SER A 414 18.89 -4.01 -2.36
CA SER A 414 20.17 -4.39 -1.73
C SER A 414 20.09 -4.37 -0.20
N GLN A 415 19.24 -3.55 0.40
CA GLN A 415 18.99 -3.59 1.85
C GLN A 415 18.22 -4.85 2.23
N LEU A 416 17.18 -5.21 1.48
CA LEU A 416 16.43 -6.45 1.71
C LEU A 416 17.33 -7.69 1.59
N GLU A 417 18.16 -7.75 0.53
CA GLU A 417 19.13 -8.83 0.33
C GLU A 417 20.10 -8.99 1.51
N ARG A 418 20.69 -7.87 1.98
CA ARG A 418 21.65 -7.91 3.11
C ARG A 418 21.02 -8.35 4.43
N LEU A 419 19.78 -7.94 4.69
CA LEU A 419 19.05 -8.33 5.90
C LEU A 419 18.60 -9.78 5.83
N GLY A 420 18.23 -10.23 4.65
CA GLY A 420 17.57 -11.53 4.45
C GLY A 420 16.27 -11.66 5.24
N LEU A 421 15.61 -12.79 5.12
CA LEU A 421 14.28 -12.99 5.72
C LEU A 421 14.30 -12.84 7.26
N ALA A 422 15.33 -13.36 7.90
CA ALA A 422 15.48 -13.26 9.37
C ALA A 422 15.69 -11.81 9.85
N GLY A 423 16.52 -11.02 9.16
CA GLY A 423 16.74 -9.61 9.47
C GLY A 423 15.52 -8.72 9.15
N LEU A 424 14.63 -9.18 8.30
CA LEU A 424 13.32 -8.58 8.05
C LEU A 424 12.26 -9.00 9.07
N GLY A 425 12.62 -9.84 10.07
CA GLY A 425 11.69 -10.33 11.09
C GLY A 425 10.71 -11.38 10.58
N LEU A 426 10.96 -11.99 9.41
CA LEU A 426 10.09 -12.99 8.83
C LEU A 426 10.40 -14.37 9.42
N THR A 427 9.51 -14.83 10.28
CA THR A 427 9.58 -16.16 10.89
C THR A 427 8.63 -17.11 10.16
N PRO A 428 9.09 -18.31 9.74
CA PRO A 428 8.22 -19.30 9.16
C PRO A 428 7.05 -19.66 10.08
N VAL A 429 5.87 -19.83 9.49
CA VAL A 429 4.65 -20.23 10.20
C VAL A 429 4.19 -21.61 9.77
N ASN A 430 3.46 -22.32 10.62
CA ASN A 430 2.90 -23.61 10.26
C ASN A 430 1.90 -23.49 9.11
N HIS A 431 2.02 -24.37 8.11
CA HIS A 431 0.99 -24.47 7.09
C HIS A 431 -0.34 -24.95 7.70
N PRO A 432 -1.52 -24.47 7.28
CA PRO A 432 -2.81 -24.82 7.89
C PRO A 432 -3.09 -26.33 7.94
N THR A 433 -2.54 -27.11 6.98
CA THR A 433 -2.68 -28.58 6.95
C THR A 433 -1.68 -29.30 7.87
N GLY A 434 -0.69 -28.60 8.44
CA GLY A 434 0.44 -29.22 9.16
C GLY A 434 1.40 -30.02 8.28
N ARG A 435 1.22 -29.98 6.94
CA ARG A 435 2.05 -30.70 5.94
C ARG A 435 3.28 -29.87 5.54
N ARG A 436 4.29 -30.53 4.99
CA ARG A 436 5.55 -29.95 4.48
C ARG A 436 5.66 -30.09 2.96
N PHE A 437 6.54 -29.31 2.36
CA PHE A 437 6.76 -29.23 0.92
C PHE A 437 7.87 -30.17 0.47
N ALA A 438 7.69 -30.78 -0.72
CA ALA A 438 8.63 -31.70 -1.36
C ALA A 438 9.44 -31.04 -2.48
N GLY A 439 8.88 -30.03 -3.14
CA GLY A 439 9.40 -29.42 -4.35
C GLY A 439 9.01 -30.15 -5.63
N SER A 440 8.85 -29.41 -6.73
CA SER A 440 8.32 -29.93 -8.00
C SER A 440 9.12 -31.10 -8.59
N THR A 441 10.44 -31.14 -8.36
CA THR A 441 11.29 -32.25 -8.83
C THR A 441 10.94 -33.60 -8.17
N SER A 442 10.38 -33.60 -6.98
CA SER A 442 9.93 -34.79 -6.27
C SER A 442 8.71 -35.45 -6.92
N CYS A 443 8.00 -34.74 -7.77
CA CYS A 443 6.79 -35.24 -8.45
C CYS A 443 7.10 -35.96 -9.77
N THR A 444 8.28 -35.72 -10.37
CA THR A 444 8.64 -36.02 -11.75
C THR A 444 8.61 -37.51 -12.06
N GLU A 445 8.98 -38.37 -11.10
CA GLU A 445 9.08 -39.83 -11.32
C GLU A 445 7.70 -40.49 -11.56
N CYS A 446 6.65 -39.95 -10.89
CA CYS A 446 5.30 -40.52 -10.98
C CYS A 446 4.36 -39.67 -11.84
N HIS A 447 4.64 -38.37 -12.01
CA HIS A 447 3.81 -37.38 -12.69
C HIS A 447 4.59 -36.68 -13.82
N SER A 448 5.23 -37.51 -14.71
CA SER A 448 6.12 -37.01 -15.77
C SER A 448 5.38 -36.12 -16.78
N ASP A 449 4.16 -36.49 -17.15
CA ASP A 449 3.37 -35.78 -18.16
C ASP A 449 2.85 -34.44 -17.63
N GLU A 450 2.38 -34.44 -16.38
CA GLU A 450 1.96 -33.23 -15.68
C GLU A 450 3.15 -32.27 -15.47
N HIS A 451 4.31 -32.81 -15.11
CA HIS A 451 5.54 -32.03 -14.98
C HIS A 451 5.99 -31.43 -16.33
N ALA A 452 5.90 -32.21 -17.43
CA ALA A 452 6.20 -31.70 -18.77
C ALA A 452 5.28 -30.54 -19.15
N LYS A 453 3.99 -30.63 -18.83
CA LYS A 453 3.04 -29.51 -19.04
C LYS A 453 3.38 -28.28 -18.19
N TRP A 454 3.71 -28.48 -16.91
CA TRP A 454 4.10 -27.37 -16.03
C TRP A 454 5.36 -26.65 -16.53
N ILE A 455 6.37 -27.35 -17.03
CA ILE A 455 7.61 -26.77 -17.59
C ILE A 455 7.31 -25.76 -18.72
N GLU A 456 6.26 -25.99 -19.51
CA GLU A 456 5.85 -25.09 -20.59
C GLU A 456 5.21 -23.78 -20.09
N THR A 457 4.81 -23.72 -18.81
CA THR A 457 4.13 -22.56 -18.24
C THR A 457 5.11 -21.52 -17.68
N SER A 458 4.67 -20.27 -17.58
CA SER A 458 5.45 -19.20 -16.92
C SER A 458 5.70 -19.48 -15.43
N HIS A 459 4.89 -20.32 -14.79
CA HIS A 459 5.05 -20.70 -13.39
C HIS A 459 6.39 -21.40 -13.14
N SER A 460 6.85 -22.24 -14.07
CA SER A 460 8.12 -22.98 -13.97
C SER A 460 9.37 -22.09 -13.96
N SER A 461 9.23 -20.84 -14.34
CA SER A 461 10.33 -19.85 -14.37
C SER A 461 10.04 -18.63 -13.50
N ALA A 462 9.05 -18.68 -12.62
CA ALA A 462 8.58 -17.53 -11.86
C ALA A 462 9.68 -16.82 -11.06
N LEU A 463 10.53 -17.52 -10.31
CA LEU A 463 11.64 -16.91 -9.59
C LEU A 463 12.71 -16.34 -10.52
N LYS A 464 12.96 -17.00 -11.68
CA LYS A 464 13.93 -16.53 -12.65
C LYS A 464 13.57 -15.15 -13.17
N THR A 465 12.28 -14.85 -13.37
CA THR A 465 11.83 -13.52 -13.81
C THR A 465 12.25 -12.43 -12.82
N LEU A 466 12.21 -12.71 -11.51
CA LEU A 466 12.66 -11.77 -10.46
C LEU A 466 14.19 -11.58 -10.49
N GLN A 467 14.94 -12.64 -10.81
CA GLN A 467 16.41 -12.61 -10.88
C GLN A 467 16.92 -11.85 -12.10
N GLU A 468 16.16 -11.84 -13.19
CA GLU A 468 16.51 -11.17 -14.45
C GLU A 468 16.15 -9.67 -14.44
N LEU A 469 15.36 -9.20 -13.47
CA LEU A 469 15.06 -7.78 -13.32
C LEU A 469 16.32 -6.98 -12.89
N SER A 470 16.37 -5.73 -13.29
CA SER A 470 17.42 -4.79 -12.88
C SER A 470 16.81 -3.54 -12.22
N PRO A 471 17.01 -3.38 -10.89
CA PRO A 471 17.62 -4.31 -9.92
C PRO A 471 16.81 -5.60 -9.72
N ARG A 472 17.47 -6.66 -9.21
CA ARG A 472 16.84 -7.96 -8.89
C ARG A 472 15.78 -7.79 -7.80
N ARG A 473 14.77 -8.71 -7.78
CA ARG A 473 13.65 -8.73 -6.81
C ARG A 473 13.56 -10.04 -6.02
N ASP A 474 14.48 -10.96 -6.23
CA ASP A 474 14.45 -12.31 -5.62
C ASP A 474 14.86 -12.36 -4.14
N SER A 475 15.00 -11.20 -3.51
CA SER A 475 15.14 -11.04 -2.05
C SER A 475 13.97 -10.26 -1.43
N ASP A 476 12.99 -9.87 -2.25
CA ASP A 476 11.83 -9.11 -1.79
C ASP A 476 10.69 -10.06 -1.38
N PRO A 477 10.27 -10.08 -0.10
CA PRO A 477 9.20 -10.95 0.39
C PRO A 477 7.87 -10.77 -0.34
N GLU A 478 7.54 -9.55 -0.77
CA GLU A 478 6.31 -9.28 -1.51
C GLU A 478 6.33 -9.95 -2.90
N CYS A 479 7.51 -10.09 -3.50
CA CYS A 479 7.67 -10.80 -4.76
C CYS A 479 7.77 -12.32 -4.54
N LEU A 480 8.60 -12.75 -3.57
CA LEU A 480 8.83 -14.16 -3.28
C LEU A 480 7.53 -14.90 -2.98
N SER A 481 6.60 -14.25 -2.26
CA SER A 481 5.36 -14.88 -1.81
C SER A 481 4.54 -15.56 -2.91
N CYS A 482 4.60 -15.06 -4.15
CA CYS A 482 3.91 -15.61 -5.32
C CYS A 482 4.85 -16.35 -6.28
N HIS A 483 6.18 -16.19 -6.13
CA HIS A 483 7.17 -16.68 -7.10
C HIS A 483 7.93 -17.94 -6.64
N VAL A 484 7.59 -18.49 -5.46
CA VAL A 484 8.24 -19.69 -4.90
C VAL A 484 7.24 -20.61 -4.21
N ILE A 485 7.66 -21.84 -3.87
CA ILE A 485 6.86 -22.81 -3.13
C ILE A 485 6.92 -22.54 -1.63
N GLY A 486 5.80 -22.70 -0.95
CA GLY A 486 5.71 -22.74 0.50
C GLY A 486 5.72 -21.38 1.17
N TRP A 487 5.03 -20.42 0.57
CA TRP A 487 4.71 -19.12 1.15
C TRP A 487 3.20 -18.88 1.24
N ALA A 488 2.78 -17.99 2.14
CA ALA A 488 1.43 -17.47 2.21
C ALA A 488 1.36 -16.14 1.40
N PRO A 489 0.82 -16.15 0.16
CA PRO A 489 0.95 -15.02 -0.76
C PRO A 489 0.39 -13.73 -0.19
N GLN A 490 -0.80 -13.78 0.44
CA GLN A 490 -1.48 -12.61 0.99
C GLN A 490 -0.90 -12.12 2.34
N ARG A 491 -0.01 -12.91 2.95
CA ARG A 491 0.64 -12.59 4.24
C ARG A 491 2.13 -12.28 4.10
N TYR A 492 2.74 -12.61 2.95
CA TYR A 492 4.17 -12.41 2.65
C TYR A 492 5.12 -13.07 3.67
N VAL A 493 4.73 -14.22 4.16
CA VAL A 493 5.53 -15.01 5.12
C VAL A 493 5.75 -16.42 4.60
N PRO A 494 6.93 -17.02 4.83
CA PRO A 494 7.19 -18.41 4.49
C PRO A 494 6.43 -19.34 5.44
N TYR A 495 6.04 -20.51 4.93
CA TYR A 495 5.64 -21.64 5.76
C TYR A 495 6.86 -22.41 6.23
N GLU A 496 6.73 -23.17 7.34
CA GLU A 496 7.75 -24.12 7.77
C GLU A 496 8.04 -25.15 6.66
N GLY A 497 9.32 -25.25 6.29
CA GLY A 497 9.76 -26.08 5.17
C GLY A 497 9.49 -25.47 3.79
N GLY A 498 9.06 -24.21 3.69
CA GLY A 498 8.95 -23.46 2.46
C GLY A 498 10.28 -22.89 1.96
N PHE A 499 10.24 -22.16 0.86
CA PHE A 499 11.44 -21.55 0.26
C PHE A 499 12.10 -20.50 1.18
N MET A 500 13.40 -20.68 1.45
CA MET A 500 14.20 -19.81 2.30
C MET A 500 15.44 -19.26 1.56
N GLY A 501 15.47 -19.40 0.23
CA GLY A 501 16.56 -18.94 -0.62
C GLY A 501 17.23 -20.04 -1.41
N MET A 502 17.87 -19.67 -2.52
CA MET A 502 18.52 -20.60 -3.45
C MET A 502 19.66 -21.43 -2.83
N LYS A 503 20.27 -20.96 -1.74
CA LYS A 503 21.31 -21.70 -1.02
C LYS A 503 20.74 -22.80 -0.12
N SER A 504 19.58 -22.54 0.49
CA SER A 504 19.00 -23.39 1.53
C SER A 504 17.98 -24.38 0.97
N THR A 505 17.11 -23.93 0.05
CA THR A 505 15.96 -24.68 -0.44
C THR A 505 15.76 -24.49 -1.96
N PRO A 506 16.79 -24.76 -2.80
CA PRO A 506 16.72 -24.53 -4.25
C PRO A 506 15.62 -25.34 -4.95
N HIS A 507 15.24 -26.50 -4.39
CA HIS A 507 14.18 -27.38 -4.90
C HIS A 507 12.76 -26.79 -4.77
N LEU A 508 12.61 -25.70 -3.99
CA LEU A 508 11.35 -24.98 -3.82
C LEU A 508 11.30 -23.68 -4.63
N ALA A 509 12.25 -23.49 -5.55
CA ALA A 509 12.24 -22.38 -6.48
C ALA A 509 11.04 -22.44 -7.44
N HIS A 510 10.61 -21.27 -7.88
CA HIS A 510 9.49 -21.07 -8.80
C HIS A 510 8.11 -21.34 -8.19
N ASN A 511 7.06 -21.03 -8.94
CA ASN A 511 5.70 -21.39 -8.60
C ASN A 511 5.46 -22.84 -9.08
N GLY A 512 5.53 -23.79 -8.15
CA GLY A 512 5.57 -25.21 -8.47
C GLY A 512 4.23 -25.91 -8.27
N CYS A 513 4.26 -27.24 -8.41
CA CYS A 513 3.09 -28.12 -8.27
C CYS A 513 2.34 -27.86 -6.97
N GLU A 514 3.06 -27.66 -5.87
CA GLU A 514 2.52 -27.52 -4.52
C GLU A 514 1.87 -26.15 -4.25
N ASN A 515 2.06 -25.15 -5.12
CA ASN A 515 1.31 -23.90 -5.04
C ASN A 515 -0.17 -24.09 -5.42
N CYS A 516 -0.45 -25.06 -6.31
CA CYS A 516 -1.81 -25.43 -6.70
C CYS A 516 -2.35 -26.58 -5.86
N HIS A 517 -1.58 -27.65 -5.69
CA HIS A 517 -2.03 -28.90 -5.07
C HIS A 517 -1.87 -28.94 -3.55
N GLY A 518 -1.08 -28.03 -2.96
CA GLY A 518 -0.74 -28.02 -1.53
C GLY A 518 0.49 -28.88 -1.20
N PRO A 519 0.95 -28.83 0.07
CA PRO A 519 2.20 -29.46 0.50
C PRO A 519 2.12 -30.98 0.42
N ALA A 520 3.03 -31.61 -0.35
CA ALA A 520 2.97 -32.99 -0.78
C ALA A 520 4.09 -33.89 -0.24
N ALA A 521 4.95 -33.43 0.68
CA ALA A 521 6.08 -34.21 1.16
C ALA A 521 5.68 -35.57 1.75
N ALA A 522 4.57 -35.62 2.51
CA ALA A 522 4.08 -36.89 3.09
C ALA A 522 3.56 -37.85 2.03
N HIS A 523 2.82 -37.34 1.03
CA HIS A 523 2.37 -38.14 -0.13
C HIS A 523 3.57 -38.74 -0.87
N ALA A 524 4.53 -37.90 -1.25
CA ALA A 524 5.71 -38.33 -1.98
C ALA A 524 6.53 -39.40 -1.23
N ALA A 525 6.70 -39.27 0.08
CA ALA A 525 7.43 -40.24 0.90
C ALA A 525 6.71 -41.60 1.00
N VAL A 526 5.37 -41.57 1.10
CA VAL A 526 4.57 -42.82 1.14
C VAL A 526 4.58 -43.53 -0.22
N GLU A 527 4.37 -42.79 -1.32
CA GLU A 527 4.35 -43.40 -2.68
C GLU A 527 5.72 -43.98 -3.07
N ARG A 528 6.82 -43.41 -2.60
CA ARG A 528 8.18 -43.97 -2.80
C ARG A 528 8.53 -45.08 -1.81
N GLY A 529 7.64 -45.42 -0.88
CA GLY A 529 7.88 -46.48 0.11
C GLY A 529 8.88 -46.09 1.21
N GLU A 530 9.25 -44.81 1.33
CA GLU A 530 10.15 -44.30 2.37
C GLU A 530 9.46 -44.30 3.74
N VAL A 531 8.13 -44.08 3.75
CA VAL A 531 7.29 -44.11 4.93
C VAL A 531 6.15 -45.11 4.71
N ARG A 532 5.92 -46.00 5.68
CA ARG A 532 4.77 -46.92 5.67
C ARG A 532 3.53 -46.18 6.15
N ALA A 533 2.44 -46.26 5.41
CA ALA A 533 1.13 -45.76 5.77
C ALA A 533 0.09 -46.87 5.59
N SER A 534 -1.04 -46.76 6.28
CA SER A 534 -2.21 -47.60 5.98
C SER A 534 -2.84 -47.18 4.66
N ASP A 535 -3.60 -48.11 4.01
CA ASP A 535 -4.32 -47.81 2.77
C ASP A 535 -5.23 -46.57 2.92
N ALA A 536 -5.88 -46.45 4.06
CA ALA A 536 -6.73 -45.26 4.38
C ALA A 536 -5.94 -43.97 4.46
N GLU A 537 -4.73 -43.99 5.05
CA GLU A 537 -3.87 -42.81 5.10
C GLU A 537 -3.29 -42.45 3.72
N GLN A 538 -2.91 -43.47 2.95
CA GLN A 538 -2.42 -43.28 1.59
C GLN A 538 -3.51 -42.63 0.71
N GLU A 539 -4.74 -43.13 0.78
CA GLU A 539 -5.87 -42.56 0.03
C GLU A 539 -6.19 -41.12 0.49
N ARG A 540 -6.10 -40.86 1.79
CA ARG A 540 -6.28 -39.50 2.33
C ARG A 540 -5.22 -38.55 1.79
N LEU A 541 -3.95 -38.93 1.77
CA LEU A 541 -2.85 -38.12 1.24
C LEU A 541 -3.02 -37.83 -0.27
N ARG A 542 -3.56 -38.77 -1.04
CA ARG A 542 -3.90 -38.55 -2.44
C ARG A 542 -5.06 -37.58 -2.61
N SER A 543 -6.14 -37.77 -1.84
CA SER A 543 -7.34 -36.94 -1.95
C SER A 543 -7.12 -35.51 -1.53
N GLU A 544 -6.22 -35.24 -0.57
CA GLU A 544 -5.88 -33.88 -0.13
C GLU A 544 -5.28 -33.03 -1.27
N LEU A 545 -4.62 -33.65 -2.25
CA LEU A 545 -3.92 -32.99 -3.35
C LEU A 545 -4.73 -32.90 -4.65
N ILE A 546 -5.94 -33.47 -4.70
CA ILE A 546 -6.78 -33.43 -5.88
C ILE A 546 -7.48 -32.07 -6.00
N LEU A 547 -7.44 -31.48 -7.19
CA LEU A 547 -8.24 -30.32 -7.56
C LEU A 547 -9.51 -30.80 -8.28
N GLU A 548 -10.64 -30.81 -7.58
CA GLU A 548 -11.94 -31.30 -8.10
C GLU A 548 -12.64 -30.23 -8.97
N ILE A 549 -11.99 -29.73 -10.01
CA ILE A 549 -12.49 -28.61 -10.83
C ILE A 549 -13.82 -28.90 -11.55
N ASN A 550 -14.20 -30.17 -11.66
CA ASN A 550 -15.45 -30.60 -12.29
C ASN A 550 -16.67 -30.45 -11.37
N THR A 551 -16.46 -30.11 -10.08
CA THR A 551 -17.52 -29.76 -9.15
C THR A 551 -17.56 -28.25 -8.92
N PRO A 552 -18.73 -27.63 -8.69
CA PRO A 552 -18.83 -26.18 -8.40
C PRO A 552 -17.97 -25.78 -7.20
N GLU A 553 -17.94 -26.57 -6.15
CA GLU A 553 -17.19 -26.33 -4.92
C GLU A 553 -15.69 -26.43 -5.17
N GLY A 554 -15.23 -27.47 -5.87
CA GLY A 554 -13.83 -27.67 -6.20
C GLY A 554 -13.31 -26.62 -7.15
N ARG A 555 -14.11 -26.21 -8.15
CA ARG A 555 -13.79 -25.09 -9.04
C ARG A 555 -13.64 -23.79 -8.28
N THR A 556 -14.57 -23.49 -7.35
CA THR A 556 -14.48 -22.30 -6.51
C THR A 556 -13.20 -22.30 -5.66
N LYS A 557 -12.85 -23.46 -5.08
CA LYS A 557 -11.61 -23.63 -4.32
C LYS A 557 -10.37 -23.38 -5.18
N ALA A 558 -10.32 -23.95 -6.38
CA ALA A 558 -9.21 -23.76 -7.32
C ALA A 558 -9.09 -22.29 -7.76
N THR A 559 -10.22 -21.63 -8.08
CA THR A 559 -10.24 -20.21 -8.42
C THR A 559 -9.70 -19.34 -7.27
N ASN A 560 -10.16 -19.57 -6.03
CA ASN A 560 -9.68 -18.84 -4.86
C ASN A 560 -8.19 -19.04 -4.62
N ASN A 561 -7.66 -20.25 -4.86
CA ASN A 561 -6.23 -20.53 -4.76
C ASN A 561 -5.41 -19.75 -5.80
N CYS A 562 -5.90 -19.66 -7.04
CA CYS A 562 -5.29 -18.82 -8.07
C CYS A 562 -5.29 -17.34 -7.67
N LEU A 563 -6.39 -16.86 -7.11
CA LEU A 563 -6.58 -15.46 -6.68
C LEU A 563 -5.66 -15.06 -5.51
N GLU A 564 -5.04 -15.98 -4.81
CA GLU A 564 -4.02 -15.63 -3.81
C GLU A 564 -2.80 -14.93 -4.42
N CYS A 565 -2.48 -15.25 -5.69
CA CYS A 565 -1.38 -14.64 -6.44
C CYS A 565 -1.88 -13.76 -7.59
N HIS A 566 -2.99 -14.17 -8.24
CA HIS A 566 -3.64 -13.44 -9.34
C HIS A 566 -4.75 -12.53 -8.81
N ASP A 567 -4.47 -11.73 -7.79
CA ASP A 567 -5.40 -10.74 -7.25
C ASP A 567 -5.53 -9.52 -8.17
N LEU A 568 -6.44 -8.61 -7.82
CA LEU A 568 -6.65 -7.36 -8.57
C LEU A 568 -5.41 -6.46 -8.60
N ASP A 569 -4.49 -6.63 -7.65
CA ASP A 569 -3.27 -5.84 -7.58
C ASP A 569 -2.20 -6.34 -8.55
N ASN A 570 -2.08 -7.68 -8.68
CA ASN A 570 -1.01 -8.32 -9.43
C ASN A 570 -1.46 -8.82 -10.81
N SER A 571 -2.74 -9.16 -10.95
CA SER A 571 -3.31 -9.70 -12.20
C SER A 571 -4.75 -9.21 -12.41
N PRO A 572 -4.99 -7.91 -12.63
CA PRO A 572 -6.33 -7.32 -12.65
C PRO A 572 -7.21 -7.85 -13.80
N GLN A 573 -6.63 -8.55 -14.77
CA GLN A 573 -7.35 -9.16 -15.90
C GLN A 573 -7.48 -10.68 -15.73
N PHE A 574 -7.15 -11.21 -14.54
CA PHE A 574 -7.28 -12.65 -14.30
C PHE A 574 -8.74 -13.07 -14.41
N ASP A 575 -8.95 -14.06 -15.25
CA ASP A 575 -10.21 -14.78 -15.42
C ASP A 575 -9.90 -16.28 -15.44
N PHE A 576 -10.50 -17.05 -14.54
CA PHE A 576 -10.19 -18.46 -14.36
C PHE A 576 -10.41 -19.27 -15.65
N ASP A 577 -11.49 -19.00 -16.39
CA ASP A 577 -11.82 -19.74 -17.60
C ASP A 577 -10.84 -19.50 -18.75
N THR A 578 -10.23 -18.31 -18.76
CA THR A 578 -9.19 -17.93 -19.74
C THR A 578 -7.81 -18.47 -19.37
N TYR A 579 -7.46 -18.49 -18.07
CA TYR A 579 -6.13 -18.84 -17.60
C TYR A 579 -5.97 -20.34 -17.33
N TRP A 580 -7.02 -21.01 -16.82
CA TRP A 580 -6.99 -22.44 -16.48
C TRP A 580 -6.51 -23.34 -17.61
N PRO A 581 -6.97 -23.22 -18.87
CA PRO A 581 -6.51 -24.08 -19.97
C PRO A 581 -5.01 -24.00 -20.26
N GLN A 582 -4.32 -22.94 -19.79
CA GLN A 582 -2.88 -22.78 -20.01
C GLN A 582 -2.05 -23.64 -19.04
N VAL A 583 -2.63 -24.00 -17.89
CA VAL A 583 -1.95 -24.76 -16.82
C VAL A 583 -2.59 -26.12 -16.58
N GLU A 584 -3.78 -26.36 -17.12
CA GLU A 584 -4.50 -27.60 -16.97
C GLU A 584 -3.69 -28.77 -17.54
N HIS A 585 -3.58 -29.83 -16.76
CA HIS A 585 -3.09 -31.12 -17.19
C HIS A 585 -4.12 -32.17 -16.80
N SER A 586 -4.65 -32.92 -17.78
CA SER A 586 -5.54 -34.04 -17.56
C SER A 586 -4.75 -35.33 -17.68
N LYS A 587 -5.05 -36.33 -16.84
CA LYS A 587 -4.67 -37.71 -17.16
C LYS A 587 -5.47 -38.13 -18.38
N GLU A 588 -4.90 -38.06 -19.59
CA GLU A 588 -5.36 -38.93 -20.65
C GLU A 588 -5.21 -40.35 -20.11
N LYS A 589 -6.34 -41.07 -19.98
CA LYS A 589 -6.32 -42.49 -19.64
C LYS A 589 -5.48 -43.17 -20.72
N SER A 590 -4.23 -43.47 -20.38
CA SER A 590 -3.39 -44.36 -21.22
C SER A 590 -4.16 -45.66 -21.40
N THR A 591 -4.86 -45.79 -22.52
CA THR A 591 -5.43 -47.02 -22.98
C THR A 591 -4.36 -47.88 -23.64
N THR A 592 -3.24 -48.06 -22.99
CA THR A 592 -2.31 -49.14 -23.34
C THR A 592 -2.74 -50.38 -22.56
N THR A 593 -3.62 -51.17 -23.20
CA THR A 593 -3.84 -52.57 -22.84
C THR A 593 -2.46 -53.27 -22.88
N PRO A 594 -2.02 -53.98 -21.82
CA PRO A 594 -0.82 -54.76 -21.91
C PRO A 594 -1.08 -55.93 -22.89
N THR A 595 -0.48 -55.88 -24.02
CA THR A 595 -0.33 -57.11 -24.87
C THR A 595 0.61 -58.04 -24.13
N THR A 596 0.03 -59.04 -23.48
CA THR A 596 0.72 -60.16 -22.90
C THR A 596 1.37 -61.00 -24.05
N PRO A 597 2.62 -61.50 -23.92
CA PRO A 597 3.29 -62.27 -24.89
C PRO A 597 2.74 -63.69 -24.98
#